data_c4dd78bca02df1cc72878b4cce272f65
#
_entry.id   c4dd78bca02df1cc72878b4cce272f65
#
_cell.length_a   1.000
_cell.length_b   1.000
_cell.length_c   1.000
_cell.angle_alpha   90.00
_cell.angle_beta   90.00
_cell.angle_gamma   90.00
#
_symmetry.space_group_name_H-M   'P 1'
#
loop_
_entity.id
_entity.type
_entity.pdbx_description
1 polymer ?
#
loop_
_entity_poly.entity_id
_entity_poly.type
_entity_poly.pdbx_seq_one_letter_code
_entity_poly.pdbx_strand_id
1 'polypeptide(L)'
;MVNEKFVTAHYENKDLFEMIEQGLKALAVDLGNVRIEDLSPVDEFHLGGADGTRFVIEELKKVKKGEFLDVGCGLGGPARHISKVLDRKIKGIDLTPSFVRYGNKLSDLVGEKDSVDLIQGSALDTPFASDTFDAAYMVHVGMNIDKKVELFEEVKRLLKPQSLFIIYDVMAVGTQPIDYPVPWASNESESAVENLENYCKYLEQVGFTVTKSQLLAEFAKRFIEQTIEKRKIQGIAPLGLHLLLGETADIKMRNVFDQVLKGSLAPGLIVAQAP
;
A
#
# COMPACT_ATOMS: atom_id res chain seq x y z
N MET A 1 -10.90 2.04 18.67
CA MET A 1 -10.00 0.95 18.21
C MET A 1 -10.49 0.50 16.85
N VAL A 2 -9.62 0.55 15.86
CA VAL A 2 -9.91 0.03 14.51
C VAL A 2 -10.08 -1.48 14.60
N ASN A 3 -11.15 -2.02 14.01
CA ASN A 3 -11.48 -3.44 14.08
C ASN A 3 -11.26 -4.07 12.71
N GLU A 4 -10.52 -5.17 12.64
CA GLU A 4 -10.24 -5.93 11.40
C GLU A 4 -11.50 -6.28 10.60
N LYS A 5 -12.63 -6.53 11.27
CA LYS A 5 -13.91 -6.78 10.58
C LYS A 5 -14.40 -5.54 9.81
N PHE A 6 -14.18 -4.34 10.34
CA PHE A 6 -14.51 -3.11 9.60
C PHE A 6 -13.59 -2.92 8.41
N VAL A 7 -12.29 -3.15 8.58
CA VAL A 7 -11.31 -3.06 7.49
C VAL A 7 -11.70 -4.02 6.36
N THR A 8 -11.95 -5.29 6.69
CA THR A 8 -12.38 -6.29 5.69
C THR A 8 -13.67 -5.86 4.98
N ALA A 9 -14.70 -5.43 5.73
CA ALA A 9 -15.97 -5.01 5.13
C ALA A 9 -15.85 -3.75 4.26
N HIS A 10 -14.93 -2.85 4.61
CA HIS A 10 -14.67 -1.61 3.86
C HIS A 10 -14.10 -1.88 2.46
N TYR A 11 -13.26 -2.91 2.31
CA TYR A 11 -12.55 -3.24 1.08
C TYR A 11 -13.14 -4.43 0.31
N GLU A 12 -14.09 -5.19 0.88
CA GLU A 12 -14.67 -6.36 0.21
C GLU A 12 -15.49 -5.94 -1.03
N ASN A 13 -15.12 -6.46 -2.19
CA ASN A 13 -15.83 -6.25 -3.46
C ASN A 13 -15.83 -7.55 -4.26
N LYS A 14 -17.03 -8.11 -4.52
CA LYS A 14 -17.17 -9.42 -5.17
C LYS A 14 -16.98 -9.37 -6.68
N ASP A 15 -17.24 -8.23 -7.31
CA ASP A 15 -17.25 -8.08 -8.77
C ASP A 15 -16.02 -7.33 -9.30
N LEU A 16 -15.06 -7.05 -8.41
CA LEU A 16 -13.90 -6.21 -8.72
C LEU A 16 -13.06 -6.74 -9.88
N PHE A 17 -12.86 -8.07 -9.96
CA PHE A 17 -12.04 -8.64 -11.02
C PHE A 17 -12.69 -8.45 -12.40
N GLU A 18 -13.98 -8.71 -12.53
CA GLU A 18 -14.74 -8.48 -13.76
C GLU A 18 -14.73 -6.98 -14.14
N MET A 19 -14.84 -6.09 -13.17
CA MET A 19 -14.75 -4.64 -13.40
C MET A 19 -13.38 -4.22 -13.93
N ILE A 20 -12.29 -4.82 -13.40
CA ILE A 20 -10.92 -4.60 -13.89
C ILE A 20 -10.78 -5.09 -15.33
N GLU A 21 -11.24 -6.31 -15.66
CA GLU A 21 -11.19 -6.82 -17.03
C GLU A 21 -11.97 -5.95 -18.02
N GLN A 22 -13.15 -5.46 -17.61
CA GLN A 22 -13.95 -4.54 -18.43
C GLN A 22 -13.22 -3.21 -18.64
N GLY A 23 -12.56 -2.67 -17.59
CA GLY A 23 -11.73 -1.47 -17.67
C GLY A 23 -10.57 -1.63 -18.64
N LEU A 24 -9.84 -2.76 -18.58
CA LEU A 24 -8.75 -3.09 -19.50
C LEU A 24 -9.26 -3.17 -20.96
N LYS A 25 -10.39 -3.86 -21.21
CA LYS A 25 -11.00 -3.93 -22.53
C LYS A 25 -11.40 -2.55 -23.07
N ALA A 26 -11.96 -1.69 -22.22
CA ALA A 26 -12.35 -0.32 -22.60
C ALA A 26 -11.12 0.55 -22.94
N LEU A 27 -9.95 0.23 -22.40
CA LEU A 27 -8.66 0.83 -22.76
C LEU A 27 -7.98 0.17 -23.96
N ALA A 28 -8.64 -0.78 -24.63
CA ALA A 28 -8.13 -1.56 -25.75
C ALA A 28 -6.86 -2.37 -25.40
N VAL A 29 -6.71 -2.78 -24.13
CA VAL A 29 -5.63 -3.67 -23.69
C VAL A 29 -6.00 -5.11 -24.06
N ASP A 30 -5.07 -5.80 -24.71
CA ASP A 30 -5.22 -7.23 -25.01
C ASP A 30 -5.05 -8.05 -23.72
N LEU A 31 -6.11 -8.76 -23.32
CA LEU A 31 -6.09 -9.60 -22.10
C LEU A 31 -5.10 -10.77 -22.18
N GLY A 32 -4.66 -11.16 -23.39
CA GLY A 32 -3.60 -12.15 -23.57
C GLY A 32 -2.19 -11.60 -23.38
N ASN A 33 -2.04 -10.27 -23.19
CA ASN A 33 -0.74 -9.60 -23.05
C ASN A 33 -0.82 -8.37 -22.14
N VAL A 34 -1.44 -8.52 -20.97
CA VAL A 34 -1.54 -7.46 -19.97
C VAL A 34 -0.18 -7.26 -19.28
N ARG A 35 0.24 -6.03 -19.16
CA ARG A 35 1.47 -5.64 -18.44
C ARG A 35 1.14 -5.13 -17.04
N ILE A 36 2.13 -5.14 -16.15
CA ILE A 36 2.00 -4.60 -14.79
C ILE A 36 1.56 -3.13 -14.83
N GLU A 37 2.11 -2.35 -15.76
CA GLU A 37 1.79 -0.93 -15.91
C GLU A 37 0.31 -0.69 -16.31
N ASP A 38 -0.31 -1.64 -17.02
CA ASP A 38 -1.71 -1.55 -17.41
C ASP A 38 -2.65 -1.71 -16.19
N LEU A 39 -2.20 -2.38 -15.12
CA LEU A 39 -2.92 -2.55 -13.86
C LEU A 39 -2.69 -1.40 -12.86
N SER A 40 -1.57 -0.68 -12.97
CA SER A 40 -1.17 0.36 -12.00
C SER A 40 -2.27 1.39 -11.65
N PRO A 41 -3.19 1.77 -12.55
CA PRO A 41 -4.28 2.69 -12.19
C PRO A 41 -5.22 2.17 -11.11
N VAL A 42 -5.32 0.85 -10.92
CA VAL A 42 -6.25 0.21 -9.98
C VAL A 42 -5.55 -0.49 -8.82
N ASP A 43 -4.34 -1.02 -8.99
CA ASP A 43 -3.68 -1.85 -7.99
C ASP A 43 -2.54 -1.16 -7.20
N GLU A 44 -2.12 0.03 -7.63
CA GLU A 44 -1.23 0.90 -6.87
C GLU A 44 -2.06 1.88 -6.00
N PHE A 45 -2.78 1.31 -5.02
CA PHE A 45 -3.77 2.03 -4.21
C PHE A 45 -3.13 2.83 -3.07
N HIS A 46 -2.32 3.81 -3.41
CA HIS A 46 -1.66 4.71 -2.46
C HIS A 46 -1.32 6.06 -3.12
N LEU A 47 -0.99 7.07 -2.30
CA LEU A 47 -0.52 8.36 -2.79
C LEU A 47 0.76 8.19 -3.59
N GLY A 48 0.76 8.68 -4.81
CA GLY A 48 1.88 8.56 -5.71
C GLY A 48 1.79 7.38 -6.69
N GLY A 49 0.89 6.40 -6.49
CA GLY A 49 0.79 5.23 -7.35
C GLY A 49 2.16 4.58 -7.59
N ALA A 50 2.42 4.06 -8.78
CA ALA A 50 3.70 3.43 -9.11
C ALA A 50 4.95 4.32 -8.85
N ASP A 51 4.82 5.65 -8.89
CA ASP A 51 5.92 6.55 -8.53
C ASP A 51 6.19 6.56 -7.00
N GLY A 52 5.15 6.33 -6.18
CA GLY A 52 5.29 6.10 -4.75
C GLY A 52 6.03 4.80 -4.44
N THR A 53 5.67 3.72 -5.12
CA THR A 53 6.35 2.41 -5.01
C THR A 53 7.85 2.50 -5.34
N ARG A 54 8.26 3.39 -6.23
CA ARG A 54 9.69 3.60 -6.54
C ARG A 54 10.53 4.02 -5.35
N PHE A 55 9.99 4.77 -4.38
CA PHE A 55 10.72 5.08 -3.14
C PHE A 55 11.03 3.82 -2.34
N VAL A 56 10.10 2.87 -2.29
CA VAL A 56 10.31 1.58 -1.63
C VAL A 56 11.34 0.74 -2.39
N ILE A 57 11.24 0.69 -3.72
CA ILE A 57 12.19 -0.02 -4.60
C ILE A 57 13.62 0.49 -4.40
N GLU A 58 13.83 1.83 -4.34
CA GLU A 58 15.16 2.40 -4.16
C GLU A 58 15.83 1.97 -2.84
N GLU A 59 15.05 1.79 -1.77
CA GLU A 59 15.57 1.28 -0.51
C GLU A 59 15.82 -0.23 -0.56
N LEU A 60 14.89 -1.00 -1.18
CA LEU A 60 15.02 -2.45 -1.32
C LEU A 60 16.17 -2.88 -2.25
N LYS A 61 16.62 -2.05 -3.19
CA LYS A 61 17.82 -2.30 -4.02
C LYS A 61 19.09 -2.58 -3.22
N LYS A 62 19.13 -2.13 -1.97
CA LYS A 62 20.26 -2.37 -1.04
C LYS A 62 20.32 -3.83 -0.60
N VAL A 63 19.21 -4.57 -0.67
CA VAL A 63 19.11 -5.99 -0.32
C VAL A 63 19.41 -6.83 -1.55
N LYS A 64 20.57 -7.48 -1.56
CA LYS A 64 21.13 -8.12 -2.77
C LYS A 64 20.40 -9.40 -3.19
N LYS A 65 19.75 -10.09 -2.28
CA LYS A 65 19.08 -11.39 -2.52
C LYS A 65 18.03 -11.65 -1.46
N GLY A 66 17.20 -12.65 -1.70
CA GLY A 66 16.24 -13.18 -0.72
C GLY A 66 14.79 -12.94 -1.11
N GLU A 67 13.91 -13.33 -0.22
CA GLU A 67 12.47 -13.21 -0.31
C GLU A 67 11.98 -12.04 0.53
N PHE A 68 11.05 -11.26 -0.01
CA PHE A 68 10.53 -10.07 0.67
C PHE A 68 9.08 -10.28 1.10
N LEU A 69 8.69 -9.61 2.17
CA LEU A 69 7.32 -9.58 2.68
C LEU A 69 6.64 -8.25 2.35
N ASP A 70 5.48 -8.32 1.72
CA ASP A 70 4.54 -7.20 1.54
C ASP A 70 3.47 -7.27 2.63
N VAL A 71 3.53 -6.33 3.57
CA VAL A 71 2.62 -6.27 4.72
C VAL A 71 1.40 -5.43 4.36
N GLY A 72 0.23 -6.06 4.23
CA GLY A 72 -0.99 -5.43 3.75
C GLY A 72 -0.96 -5.23 2.22
N CYS A 73 -0.72 -6.30 1.49
CA CYS A 73 -0.40 -6.28 0.06
C CYS A 73 -1.56 -5.85 -0.86
N GLY A 74 -2.79 -5.76 -0.36
CA GLY A 74 -3.97 -5.42 -1.16
C GLY A 74 -4.11 -6.30 -2.40
N LEU A 75 -4.26 -5.68 -3.57
CA LEU A 75 -4.29 -6.38 -4.87
C LEU A 75 -2.90 -6.78 -5.39
N GLY A 76 -1.82 -6.49 -4.67
CA GLY A 76 -0.47 -6.87 -5.02
C GLY A 76 0.20 -6.01 -6.10
N GLY A 77 -0.25 -4.79 -6.37
CA GLY A 77 0.38 -3.87 -7.31
C GLY A 77 1.85 -3.61 -6.98
N PRO A 78 2.16 -3.08 -5.77
CA PRO A 78 3.55 -2.90 -5.33
C PRO A 78 4.36 -4.21 -5.37
N ALA A 79 3.75 -5.35 -4.97
CA ALA A 79 4.43 -6.64 -4.98
C ALA A 79 4.90 -7.04 -6.39
N ARG A 80 4.03 -6.93 -7.39
CA ARG A 80 4.37 -7.23 -8.80
C ARG A 80 5.43 -6.28 -9.35
N HIS A 81 5.29 -4.99 -9.07
CA HIS A 81 6.25 -3.98 -9.51
C HIS A 81 7.63 -4.21 -8.90
N ILE A 82 7.71 -4.42 -7.57
CA ILE A 82 8.96 -4.71 -6.86
C ILE A 82 9.58 -6.02 -7.34
N SER A 83 8.77 -7.08 -7.45
CA SER A 83 9.20 -8.39 -7.98
C SER A 83 9.87 -8.23 -9.34
N LYS A 84 9.20 -7.58 -10.28
CA LYS A 84 9.67 -7.37 -11.65
C LYS A 84 10.98 -6.58 -11.73
N VAL A 85 11.06 -5.47 -10.96
CA VAL A 85 12.23 -4.57 -11.03
C VAL A 85 13.45 -5.16 -10.33
N LEU A 86 13.25 -5.88 -9.24
CA LEU A 86 14.34 -6.38 -8.41
C LEU A 86 14.67 -7.85 -8.64
N ASP A 87 13.86 -8.57 -9.43
CA ASP A 87 13.95 -10.02 -9.63
C ASP A 87 13.92 -10.75 -8.26
N ARG A 88 12.81 -10.56 -7.51
CA ARG A 88 12.64 -11.08 -6.15
C ARG A 88 11.30 -11.76 -5.99
N LYS A 89 11.31 -12.85 -5.20
CA LYS A 89 10.07 -13.44 -4.73
C LYS A 89 9.45 -12.59 -3.64
N ILE A 90 8.16 -12.35 -3.76
CA ILE A 90 7.37 -11.58 -2.80
C ILE A 90 6.28 -12.47 -2.23
N LYS A 91 6.23 -12.55 -0.91
CA LYS A 91 5.06 -13.02 -0.17
C LYS A 91 4.27 -11.80 0.29
N GLY A 92 2.99 -11.76 -0.03
CA GLY A 92 2.09 -10.72 0.47
C GLY A 92 1.10 -11.27 1.48
N ILE A 93 0.76 -10.49 2.48
CA ILE A 93 -0.33 -10.82 3.41
C ILE A 93 -1.33 -9.67 3.43
N ASP A 94 -2.62 -9.98 3.32
CA ASP A 94 -3.70 -9.00 3.42
C ASP A 94 -4.91 -9.61 4.14
N LEU A 95 -5.61 -8.77 4.87
CA LEU A 95 -6.78 -9.15 5.66
C LEU A 95 -8.00 -9.45 4.77
N THR A 96 -8.09 -8.83 3.59
CA THR A 96 -9.26 -8.81 2.70
C THR A 96 -9.25 -10.01 1.74
N PRO A 97 -10.16 -11.00 1.88
CA PRO A 97 -10.14 -12.22 1.06
C PRO A 97 -10.29 -11.96 -0.44
N SER A 98 -11.12 -10.98 -0.83
CA SER A 98 -11.31 -10.63 -2.24
C SER A 98 -10.05 -10.04 -2.85
N PHE A 99 -9.32 -9.20 -2.13
CA PHE A 99 -8.06 -8.62 -2.60
C PHE A 99 -7.01 -9.70 -2.87
N VAL A 100 -6.82 -10.61 -1.93
CA VAL A 100 -5.89 -11.74 -2.09
C VAL A 100 -6.26 -12.61 -3.29
N ARG A 101 -7.54 -13.01 -3.36
CA ARG A 101 -8.03 -13.85 -4.47
C ARG A 101 -7.83 -13.18 -5.83
N TYR A 102 -8.18 -11.91 -5.94
CA TYR A 102 -8.07 -11.17 -7.20
C TYR A 102 -6.62 -10.76 -7.49
N GLY A 103 -5.85 -10.41 -6.46
CA GLY A 103 -4.43 -10.12 -6.59
C GLY A 103 -3.65 -11.29 -7.18
N ASN A 104 -3.90 -12.52 -6.73
CA ASN A 104 -3.28 -13.72 -7.31
C ASN A 104 -3.73 -13.96 -8.76
N LYS A 105 -5.01 -13.70 -9.11
CA LYS A 105 -5.46 -13.75 -10.51
C LYS A 105 -4.77 -12.67 -11.37
N LEU A 106 -4.57 -11.46 -10.84
CA LEU A 106 -3.86 -10.40 -11.54
C LEU A 106 -2.37 -10.75 -11.72
N SER A 107 -1.75 -11.42 -10.73
CA SER A 107 -0.37 -11.92 -10.86
C SER A 107 -0.26 -13.00 -11.94
N ASP A 108 -1.24 -13.91 -12.06
CA ASP A 108 -1.28 -14.88 -13.16
C ASP A 108 -1.47 -14.18 -14.52
N LEU A 109 -2.36 -13.18 -14.59
CA LEU A 109 -2.66 -12.43 -15.81
C LEU A 109 -1.43 -11.72 -16.40
N VAL A 110 -0.53 -11.21 -15.55
CA VAL A 110 0.70 -10.52 -15.98
C VAL A 110 1.95 -11.41 -15.95
N GLY A 111 1.80 -12.72 -15.71
CA GLY A 111 2.91 -13.69 -15.72
C GLY A 111 3.80 -13.66 -14.48
N GLU A 112 3.35 -13.11 -13.36
CA GLU A 112 4.12 -12.99 -12.10
C GLU A 112 3.68 -13.99 -11.01
N LYS A 113 2.85 -15.00 -11.33
CA LYS A 113 2.31 -15.97 -10.35
C LYS A 113 3.37 -16.79 -9.61
N ASP A 114 4.54 -17.03 -10.24
CA ASP A 114 5.62 -17.80 -9.65
C ASP A 114 6.55 -16.94 -8.78
N SER A 115 6.40 -15.61 -8.88
CA SER A 115 7.21 -14.61 -8.19
C SER A 115 6.45 -13.89 -7.08
N VAL A 116 5.12 -13.78 -7.19
CA VAL A 116 4.25 -13.08 -6.22
C VAL A 116 3.18 -14.03 -5.73
N ASP A 117 3.19 -14.31 -4.42
CA ASP A 117 2.24 -15.18 -3.74
C ASP A 117 1.55 -14.41 -2.60
N LEU A 118 0.26 -14.16 -2.77
CA LEU A 118 -0.54 -13.41 -1.79
C LEU A 118 -1.38 -14.38 -0.97
N ILE A 119 -1.35 -14.21 0.35
CA ILE A 119 -2.14 -15.02 1.29
C ILE A 119 -3.06 -14.15 2.14
N GLN A 120 -4.21 -14.70 2.53
CA GLN A 120 -5.12 -14.03 3.43
C GLN A 120 -4.69 -14.25 4.87
N GLY A 121 -4.60 -13.16 5.64
CA GLY A 121 -4.28 -13.22 7.06
C GLY A 121 -4.13 -11.84 7.69
N SER A 122 -4.08 -11.81 9.03
CA SER A 122 -3.79 -10.60 9.78
C SER A 122 -2.29 -10.31 9.78
N ALA A 123 -1.93 -9.04 9.58
CA ALA A 123 -0.55 -8.58 9.74
C ALA A 123 -0.08 -8.57 11.22
N LEU A 124 -1.01 -8.75 12.17
CA LEU A 124 -0.72 -8.83 13.61
C LEU A 124 -0.39 -10.25 14.08
N ASP A 125 -0.73 -11.28 13.29
CA ASP A 125 -0.51 -12.69 13.63
C ASP A 125 -0.43 -13.49 12.31
N THR A 126 0.77 -13.54 11.74
CA THR A 126 0.99 -14.14 10.43
C THR A 126 1.32 -15.63 10.54
N PRO A 127 1.04 -16.45 9.51
CA PRO A 127 1.37 -17.89 9.53
C PRO A 127 2.85 -18.17 9.20
N PHE A 128 3.68 -17.16 9.03
CA PHE A 128 5.07 -17.35 8.66
C PHE A 128 5.97 -17.65 9.86
N ALA A 129 7.04 -18.43 9.63
CA ALA A 129 8.05 -18.69 10.65
C ALA A 129 8.89 -17.42 10.94
N SER A 130 9.51 -17.37 12.11
CA SER A 130 10.48 -16.32 12.45
C SER A 130 11.68 -16.37 11.51
N ASP A 131 12.37 -15.24 11.35
CA ASP A 131 13.60 -15.10 10.56
C ASP A 131 13.48 -15.61 9.11
N THR A 132 12.29 -15.42 8.51
CA THR A 132 11.99 -15.91 7.15
C THR A 132 12.47 -14.92 6.09
N PHE A 133 12.19 -13.62 6.25
CA PHE A 133 12.33 -12.65 5.17
C PHE A 133 13.62 -11.84 5.25
N ASP A 134 14.19 -11.56 4.08
CA ASP A 134 15.41 -10.74 3.90
C ASP A 134 15.10 -9.23 3.87
N ALA A 135 13.85 -8.86 3.65
CA ALA A 135 13.29 -7.52 3.84
C ALA A 135 11.77 -7.60 4.00
N ALA A 136 11.18 -6.57 4.58
CA ALA A 136 9.74 -6.35 4.54
C ALA A 136 9.45 -4.91 4.12
N TYR A 137 8.26 -4.69 3.56
CA TYR A 137 7.76 -3.36 3.31
C TYR A 137 6.26 -3.27 3.56
N MET A 138 5.78 -2.06 3.80
CA MET A 138 4.38 -1.74 4.05
C MET A 138 4.04 -0.46 3.31
N VAL A 139 3.00 -0.51 2.46
CA VAL A 139 2.60 0.63 1.62
C VAL A 139 1.14 0.97 1.88
N HIS A 140 0.88 2.08 2.56
CA HIS A 140 -0.47 2.58 2.90
C HIS A 140 -1.35 1.56 3.62
N VAL A 141 -0.87 1.03 4.73
CA VAL A 141 -1.54 0.01 5.56
C VAL A 141 -1.73 0.47 6.99
N GLY A 142 -0.72 1.08 7.56
CA GLY A 142 -0.70 1.40 8.98
C GLY A 142 -1.83 2.32 9.42
N MET A 143 -2.37 3.19 8.55
CA MET A 143 -3.54 4.00 8.84
C MET A 143 -4.80 3.18 9.15
N ASN A 144 -4.80 1.87 8.84
CA ASN A 144 -5.88 0.94 9.18
C ASN A 144 -5.62 0.14 10.46
N ILE A 145 -4.46 0.27 11.10
CA ILE A 145 -4.03 -0.57 12.23
C ILE A 145 -3.67 0.32 13.42
N ASP A 146 -4.48 0.30 14.47
CA ASP A 146 -4.23 1.06 15.71
C ASP A 146 -3.15 0.42 16.60
N LYS A 147 -2.95 -0.88 16.47
CA LYS A 147 -1.97 -1.69 17.22
C LYS A 147 -0.58 -1.67 16.59
N LYS A 148 0.01 -0.46 16.43
CA LYS A 148 1.31 -0.29 15.76
C LYS A 148 2.45 -1.09 16.40
N VAL A 149 2.48 -1.16 17.72
CA VAL A 149 3.53 -1.89 18.46
C VAL A 149 3.41 -3.38 18.16
N GLU A 150 2.21 -3.97 18.25
CA GLU A 150 1.97 -5.39 17.94
C GLU A 150 2.35 -5.70 16.47
N LEU A 151 1.95 -4.81 15.53
CA LEU A 151 2.31 -4.93 14.12
C LEU A 151 3.84 -4.98 13.92
N PHE A 152 4.57 -4.06 14.55
CA PHE A 152 6.02 -3.98 14.37
C PHE A 152 6.76 -5.09 15.10
N GLU A 153 6.23 -5.60 16.21
CA GLU A 153 6.74 -6.82 16.86
C GLU A 153 6.61 -8.04 15.95
N GLU A 154 5.46 -8.18 15.28
CA GLU A 154 5.26 -9.28 14.34
C GLU A 154 6.20 -9.14 13.12
N VAL A 155 6.29 -7.97 12.50
CA VAL A 155 7.23 -7.74 11.38
C VAL A 155 8.67 -8.02 11.81
N LYS A 156 9.08 -7.59 13.02
CA LYS A 156 10.40 -7.90 13.57
C LYS A 156 10.64 -9.40 13.70
N ARG A 157 9.67 -10.14 14.21
CA ARG A 157 9.75 -11.60 14.33
C ARG A 157 10.02 -12.29 13.00
N LEU A 158 9.41 -11.77 11.92
CA LEU A 158 9.48 -12.33 10.57
C LEU A 158 10.80 -12.03 9.84
N LEU A 159 11.45 -10.94 10.21
CA LEU A 159 12.66 -10.47 9.56
C LEU A 159 13.90 -11.19 10.11
N LYS A 160 14.81 -11.55 9.23
CA LYS A 160 16.15 -11.98 9.60
C LYS A 160 16.90 -10.84 10.31
N PRO A 161 17.87 -11.15 11.20
CA PRO A 161 18.70 -10.12 11.81
C PRO A 161 19.30 -9.16 10.76
N GLN A 162 19.34 -7.87 11.08
CA GLN A 162 19.87 -6.80 10.24
C GLN A 162 19.09 -6.54 8.93
N SER A 163 17.96 -7.20 8.70
CA SER A 163 17.10 -6.98 7.53
C SER A 163 16.38 -5.64 7.58
N LEU A 164 15.98 -5.12 6.42
CA LEU A 164 15.31 -3.83 6.31
C LEU A 164 13.78 -3.98 6.41
N PHE A 165 13.16 -3.04 7.10
CA PHE A 165 11.74 -2.77 7.04
C PHE A 165 11.52 -1.37 6.47
N ILE A 166 10.80 -1.29 5.34
CA ILE A 166 10.50 -0.03 4.66
C ILE A 166 9.00 0.27 4.83
N ILE A 167 8.68 1.46 5.32
CA ILE A 167 7.30 1.95 5.44
C ILE A 167 7.12 3.15 4.52
N TYR A 168 6.10 3.07 3.66
CA TYR A 168 5.60 4.19 2.88
C TYR A 168 4.11 4.33 3.19
N ASP A 169 3.74 5.32 4.00
CA ASP A 169 2.38 5.44 4.53
C ASP A 169 1.90 6.89 4.57
N VAL A 170 0.57 7.09 4.56
CA VAL A 170 -0.01 8.40 4.79
C VAL A 170 0.13 8.76 6.27
N MET A 171 0.63 9.95 6.55
CA MET A 171 0.91 10.42 7.90
C MET A 171 0.29 11.79 8.15
N ALA A 172 -0.17 12.01 9.38
CA ALA A 172 -0.63 13.31 9.84
C ALA A 172 0.55 14.28 9.95
N VAL A 173 0.31 15.54 9.55
CA VAL A 173 1.28 16.64 9.66
C VAL A 173 0.66 17.75 10.48
N GLY A 174 1.31 18.08 11.60
CA GLY A 174 0.75 19.05 12.56
C GLY A 174 -0.40 18.47 13.39
N THR A 175 -1.28 19.32 13.85
CA THR A 175 -2.35 18.98 14.80
C THR A 175 -3.76 19.19 14.24
N GLN A 176 -3.88 19.42 12.94
CA GLN A 176 -5.19 19.62 12.32
C GLN A 176 -5.96 18.29 12.27
N PRO A 177 -7.29 18.31 12.55
CA PRO A 177 -8.12 17.12 12.42
C PRO A 177 -8.17 16.67 10.95
N ILE A 178 -8.38 15.37 10.74
CA ILE A 178 -8.57 14.80 9.41
C ILE A 178 -10.03 14.99 8.98
N ASP A 179 -10.24 15.50 7.78
CA ASP A 179 -11.55 15.62 7.16
C ASP A 179 -11.97 14.28 6.54
N TYR A 180 -13.05 13.69 7.01
CA TYR A 180 -13.62 12.42 6.52
C TYR A 180 -14.80 12.67 5.55
N PRO A 181 -15.16 11.67 4.67
CA PRO A 181 -14.50 10.38 4.49
C PRO A 181 -13.20 10.47 3.72
N VAL A 182 -12.28 9.53 3.99
CA VAL A 182 -11.03 9.34 3.25
C VAL A 182 -10.99 7.91 2.68
N PRO A 183 -10.06 7.57 1.76
CA PRO A 183 -10.01 6.23 1.14
C PRO A 183 -10.03 5.06 2.11
N TRP A 184 -9.43 5.20 3.29
CA TRP A 184 -9.31 4.13 4.28
C TRP A 184 -10.33 4.18 5.43
N ALA A 185 -11.09 5.29 5.57
CA ALA A 185 -12.01 5.46 6.70
C ALA A 185 -13.18 6.39 6.33
N SER A 186 -14.37 6.05 6.82
CA SER A 186 -15.55 6.90 6.69
C SER A 186 -15.65 7.95 7.80
N ASN A 187 -15.00 7.71 8.94
CA ASN A 187 -14.97 8.59 10.10
C ASN A 187 -13.71 8.35 10.95
N GLU A 188 -13.47 9.20 11.95
CA GLU A 188 -12.31 9.17 12.82
C GLU A 188 -12.11 7.83 13.55
N SER A 189 -13.20 7.18 14.01
CA SER A 189 -13.10 5.92 14.76
C SER A 189 -12.60 4.73 13.95
N GLU A 190 -12.60 4.85 12.63
CA GLU A 190 -12.13 3.86 11.66
C GLU A 190 -10.69 4.13 11.20
N SER A 191 -10.07 5.22 11.64
CA SER A 191 -8.74 5.67 11.19
C SER A 191 -7.72 5.56 12.33
N ALA A 192 -6.54 5.04 11.99
CA ALA A 192 -5.39 4.95 12.87
C ALA A 192 -4.18 5.71 12.29
N VAL A 193 -4.45 6.80 11.57
CA VAL A 193 -3.38 7.66 11.04
C VAL A 193 -2.55 8.22 12.18
N GLU A 194 -1.24 8.13 12.03
CA GLU A 194 -0.24 8.64 12.97
C GLU A 194 0.73 9.59 12.26
N ASN A 195 1.49 10.35 13.02
CA ASN A 195 2.56 11.19 12.51
C ASN A 195 3.88 10.41 12.39
N LEU A 196 4.83 10.98 11.65
CA LEU A 196 6.14 10.39 11.39
C LEU A 196 6.93 10.10 12.69
N GLU A 197 6.86 11.00 13.66
CA GLU A 197 7.57 10.86 14.94
C GLU A 197 7.06 9.66 15.75
N ASN A 198 5.74 9.46 15.81
CA ASN A 198 5.15 8.33 16.53
C ASN A 198 5.50 6.99 15.85
N TYR A 199 5.48 6.93 14.51
CA TYR A 199 5.97 5.73 13.80
C TYR A 199 7.40 5.38 14.19
N CYS A 200 8.32 6.37 14.19
CA CYS A 200 9.70 6.15 14.58
C CYS A 200 9.80 5.66 16.04
N LYS A 201 9.06 6.29 16.97
CA LYS A 201 9.03 5.86 18.38
C LYS A 201 8.54 4.42 18.57
N TYR A 202 7.48 4.01 17.86
CA TYR A 202 6.97 2.65 17.96
C TYR A 202 7.97 1.63 17.40
N LEU A 203 8.64 1.93 16.29
CA LEU A 203 9.69 1.10 15.73
C LEU A 203 10.88 0.93 16.71
N GLU A 204 11.35 2.04 17.28
CA GLU A 204 12.46 2.03 18.25
C GLU A 204 12.06 1.29 19.54
N GLN A 205 10.83 1.45 20.00
CA GLN A 205 10.29 0.75 21.18
C GLN A 205 10.37 -0.78 21.03
N VAL A 206 10.14 -1.32 19.83
CA VAL A 206 10.21 -2.76 19.58
C VAL A 206 11.60 -3.23 19.16
N GLY A 207 12.58 -2.32 19.08
CA GLY A 207 14.00 -2.63 18.89
C GLY A 207 14.53 -2.44 17.47
N PHE A 208 13.75 -1.87 16.53
CA PHE A 208 14.31 -1.44 15.25
C PHE A 208 15.21 -0.22 15.41
N THR A 209 16.20 -0.12 14.53
CA THR A 209 16.99 1.11 14.36
C THR A 209 16.49 1.88 13.16
N VAL A 210 15.88 3.05 13.38
CA VAL A 210 15.43 3.93 12.28
C VAL A 210 16.66 4.59 11.64
N THR A 211 16.92 4.27 10.37
CA THR A 211 18.08 4.77 9.62
C THR A 211 17.73 5.93 8.68
N LYS A 212 16.44 6.06 8.33
CA LYS A 212 15.92 7.15 7.50
C LYS A 212 14.46 7.39 7.85
N SER A 213 14.07 8.65 7.95
CA SER A 213 12.67 9.07 8.05
C SER A 213 12.48 10.42 7.39
N GLN A 214 11.44 10.56 6.55
CA GLN A 214 11.15 11.82 5.87
C GLN A 214 9.70 11.87 5.39
N LEU A 215 9.12 13.08 5.38
CA LEU A 215 7.86 13.36 4.71
C LEU A 215 8.12 13.70 3.24
N LEU A 216 7.28 13.20 2.35
CA LEU A 216 7.37 13.41 0.90
C LEU A 216 6.28 14.37 0.40
N ALA A 217 6.02 15.44 1.16
CA ALA A 217 4.94 16.38 0.91
C ALA A 217 5.00 17.02 -0.49
N GLU A 218 6.18 17.49 -0.91
CA GLU A 218 6.34 18.14 -2.22
C GLU A 218 6.17 17.15 -3.40
N PHE A 219 6.55 15.89 -3.21
CA PHE A 219 6.25 14.84 -4.19
C PHE A 219 4.75 14.63 -4.31
N ALA A 220 4.05 14.47 -3.18
CA ALA A 220 2.62 14.23 -3.16
C ALA A 220 1.83 15.39 -3.77
N LYS A 221 2.18 16.64 -3.47
CA LYS A 221 1.55 17.82 -4.08
C LYS A 221 1.67 17.80 -5.60
N ARG A 222 2.88 17.62 -6.13
CA ARG A 222 3.09 17.53 -7.58
C ARG A 222 2.30 16.40 -8.23
N PHE A 223 2.27 15.22 -7.60
CA PHE A 223 1.49 14.08 -8.08
C PHE A 223 0.00 14.40 -8.14
N ILE A 224 -0.55 15.03 -7.09
CA ILE A 224 -1.95 15.43 -7.04
C ILE A 224 -2.29 16.46 -8.11
N GLU A 225 -1.46 17.49 -8.27
CA GLU A 225 -1.66 18.52 -9.29
C GLU A 225 -1.69 17.93 -10.71
N GLN A 226 -0.76 17.03 -11.01
CA GLN A 226 -0.72 16.29 -12.29
C GLN A 226 -1.94 15.38 -12.47
N THR A 227 -2.39 14.71 -11.41
CA THR A 227 -3.58 13.84 -11.43
C THR A 227 -4.84 14.65 -11.70
N ILE A 228 -5.00 15.80 -11.05
CA ILE A 228 -6.14 16.71 -11.25
C ILE A 228 -6.15 17.24 -12.69
N GLU A 229 -4.99 17.66 -13.20
CA GLU A 229 -4.88 18.19 -14.56
C GLU A 229 -5.17 17.11 -15.61
N LYS A 230 -4.61 15.91 -15.45
CA LYS A 230 -4.90 14.78 -16.32
C LYS A 230 -6.40 14.45 -16.34
N ARG A 231 -7.05 14.46 -15.16
CA ARG A 231 -8.49 14.19 -15.06
C ARG A 231 -9.36 15.27 -15.73
N LYS A 232 -8.96 16.54 -15.66
CA LYS A 232 -9.64 17.64 -16.37
C LYS A 232 -9.60 17.46 -17.89
N ILE A 233 -8.47 17.00 -18.42
CA ILE A 233 -8.26 16.84 -19.87
C ILE A 233 -8.92 15.56 -20.39
N GLN A 234 -8.75 14.44 -19.69
CA GLN A 234 -9.10 13.09 -20.17
C GLN A 234 -10.41 12.54 -19.60
N GLY A 235 -10.97 13.19 -18.57
CA GLY A 235 -12.11 12.67 -17.82
C GLY A 235 -11.74 11.51 -16.87
N ILE A 236 -12.74 10.73 -16.48
CA ILE A 236 -12.54 9.55 -15.62
C ILE A 236 -12.12 8.38 -16.52
N ALA A 237 -10.96 7.79 -16.23
CA ALA A 237 -10.50 6.61 -16.95
C ALA A 237 -11.38 5.39 -16.65
N PRO A 238 -11.55 4.45 -17.61
CA PRO A 238 -12.30 3.21 -17.38
C PRO A 238 -11.73 2.32 -16.28
N LEU A 239 -10.41 2.42 -16.02
CA LEU A 239 -9.70 1.70 -14.98
C LEU A 239 -9.10 2.68 -13.98
N GLY A 240 -9.34 2.47 -12.69
CA GLY A 240 -8.82 3.35 -11.64
C GLY A 240 -9.39 3.05 -10.26
N LEU A 241 -8.96 3.82 -9.26
CA LEU A 241 -9.31 3.63 -7.84
C LEU A 241 -10.81 3.74 -7.54
N HIS A 242 -11.61 4.35 -8.42
CA HIS A 242 -13.07 4.39 -8.27
C HIS A 242 -13.71 3.00 -8.27
N LEU A 243 -13.07 2.00 -8.91
CA LEU A 243 -13.53 0.61 -8.87
C LEU A 243 -13.39 -0.01 -7.46
N LEU A 244 -12.40 0.45 -6.69
CA LEU A 244 -12.18 0.02 -5.29
C LEU A 244 -13.04 0.81 -4.30
N LEU A 245 -13.19 2.11 -4.52
CA LEU A 245 -13.81 3.05 -3.59
C LEU A 245 -15.32 3.22 -3.79
N GLY A 246 -15.85 2.70 -4.92
CA GLY A 246 -17.28 2.75 -5.26
C GLY A 246 -17.81 4.18 -5.40
N GLU A 247 -19.09 4.37 -5.09
CA GLU A 247 -19.82 5.63 -5.25
C GLU A 247 -19.21 6.81 -4.45
N THR A 248 -18.48 6.52 -3.39
CA THR A 248 -17.87 7.54 -2.54
C THR A 248 -16.45 7.92 -2.99
N ALA A 249 -15.95 7.36 -4.10
CA ALA A 249 -14.59 7.60 -4.59
C ALA A 249 -14.24 9.08 -4.72
N ASP A 250 -15.13 9.86 -5.33
CA ASP A 250 -14.87 11.28 -5.62
C ASP A 250 -14.72 12.12 -4.36
N ILE A 251 -15.57 11.92 -3.35
CA ILE A 251 -15.45 12.65 -2.09
C ILE A 251 -14.23 12.21 -1.28
N LYS A 252 -13.96 10.91 -1.21
CA LYS A 252 -12.80 10.36 -0.51
C LYS A 252 -11.48 10.88 -1.11
N MET A 253 -11.35 10.84 -2.44
CA MET A 253 -10.16 11.33 -3.13
C MET A 253 -10.01 12.85 -3.01
N ARG A 254 -11.10 13.60 -3.09
CA ARG A 254 -11.07 15.05 -2.88
C ARG A 254 -10.57 15.40 -1.48
N ASN A 255 -11.13 14.77 -0.45
CA ASN A 255 -10.77 15.07 0.94
C ASN A 255 -9.28 14.78 1.20
N VAL A 256 -8.74 13.65 0.71
CA VAL A 256 -7.32 13.37 0.91
C VAL A 256 -6.43 14.31 0.09
N PHE A 257 -6.81 14.66 -1.14
CA PHE A 257 -6.05 15.59 -1.97
C PHE A 257 -6.00 16.99 -1.35
N ASP A 258 -7.15 17.51 -0.92
CA ASP A 258 -7.24 18.82 -0.27
C ASP A 258 -6.38 18.89 1.00
N GLN A 259 -6.37 17.83 1.80
CA GLN A 259 -5.58 17.76 3.02
C GLN A 259 -4.07 17.67 2.75
N VAL A 260 -3.66 16.97 1.70
CA VAL A 260 -2.24 16.95 1.26
C VAL A 260 -1.83 18.31 0.72
N LEU A 261 -2.67 18.95 -0.10
CA LEU A 261 -2.37 20.28 -0.64
C LEU A 261 -2.31 21.35 0.47
N LYS A 262 -3.16 21.25 1.50
CA LYS A 262 -3.12 22.09 2.70
C LYS A 262 -1.96 21.79 3.64
N GLY A 263 -1.33 20.61 3.50
CA GLY A 263 -0.19 20.18 4.32
C GLY A 263 -0.57 19.57 5.66
N SER A 264 -1.81 19.07 5.85
CA SER A 264 -2.23 18.33 7.04
C SER A 264 -2.03 16.81 6.92
N LEU A 265 -1.86 16.31 5.70
CA LEU A 265 -1.46 14.93 5.41
C LEU A 265 -0.27 14.92 4.45
N ALA A 266 0.61 13.96 4.58
CA ALA A 266 1.68 13.70 3.62
C ALA A 266 2.08 12.20 3.65
N PRO A 267 2.55 11.63 2.54
CA PRO A 267 3.21 10.33 2.62
C PRO A 267 4.56 10.47 3.34
N GLY A 268 4.81 9.56 4.26
CA GLY A 268 6.09 9.40 4.94
C GLY A 268 6.83 8.16 4.45
N LEU A 269 8.14 8.27 4.31
CA LEU A 269 9.03 7.15 4.05
C LEU A 269 9.91 6.92 5.27
N ILE A 270 9.88 5.70 5.82
CA ILE A 270 10.75 5.27 6.91
C ILE A 270 11.52 4.04 6.46
N VAL A 271 12.80 4.00 6.80
CA VAL A 271 13.66 2.83 6.66
C VAL A 271 14.17 2.46 8.04
N ALA A 272 13.85 1.26 8.47
CA ALA A 272 14.26 0.74 9.76
C ALA A 272 15.03 -0.58 9.56
N GLN A 273 15.99 -0.85 10.43
CA GLN A 273 16.77 -2.07 10.43
C GLN A 273 16.39 -2.92 11.64
N ALA A 274 16.10 -4.20 11.40
CA ALA A 274 15.86 -5.17 12.46
C ALA A 274 17.13 -5.40 13.30
N PRO A 275 17.01 -5.70 14.59
CA PRO A 275 18.14 -5.94 15.49
C PRO A 275 19.02 -7.12 15.08
#